data_5bfbbf22c41108bc5d2aaf922c2db85b
#
_entry.id   5bfbbf22c41108bc5d2aaf922c2db85b
#
_cell.length_a   1.000
_cell.length_b   1.000
_cell.length_c   1.000
_cell.angle_alpha   90.00
_cell.angle_beta   90.00
_cell.angle_gamma   90.00
#
_symmetry.space_group_name_H-M   'P 1'
#
loop_
_entity.id
_entity.type
_entity.pdbx_description
1 polymer ?
#
loop_
_entity_poly.entity_id
_entity_poly.type
_entity_poly.pdbx_seq_one_letter_code
_entity_poly.pdbx_strand_id
1 'polypeptide(L)'
;PEYSESKNYYIVENSASHDSFSNYHNPIVPTLLKTEAYLNNLDFMTQDIELNGDFKLSTGKMIEIEIPKSSTADDLDTERGDMIDWMQSGYYLVTEITHRFKPGEYTMDVRCKKDSMAEDLDKV
;
A
#
# COMPACT_ATOMS: atom_id res chain seq x y z
N PRO A 1 -11.82 7.70 -21.23
CA PRO A 1 -10.60 8.12 -20.58
C PRO A 1 -10.86 8.31 -19.09
N GLU A 2 -10.16 7.57 -18.29
CA GLU A 2 -10.19 7.77 -16.86
C GLU A 2 -9.39 9.02 -16.53
N TYR A 3 -10.08 10.03 -16.06
CA TYR A 3 -9.41 11.21 -15.54
C TYR A 3 -8.87 10.88 -14.15
N SER A 4 -7.56 10.86 -14.02
CA SER A 4 -6.95 10.85 -12.70
C SER A 4 -7.34 12.14 -11.99
N GLU A 5 -8.04 12.02 -10.86
CA GLU A 5 -8.30 13.17 -10.02
C GLU A 5 -6.96 13.71 -9.50
N SER A 6 -6.56 14.87 -9.99
CA SER A 6 -5.42 15.57 -9.43
C SER A 6 -5.87 16.41 -8.25
N LYS A 7 -5.32 16.12 -7.08
CA LYS A 7 -5.54 16.96 -5.90
C LYS A 7 -4.43 18.00 -5.83
N ASN A 8 -4.82 19.27 -5.84
CA ASN A 8 -3.89 20.38 -5.67
C ASN A 8 -3.96 20.84 -4.21
N TYR A 9 -2.83 20.81 -3.54
CA TYR A 9 -2.70 21.29 -2.17
C TYR A 9 -2.00 22.63 -2.15
N TYR A 10 -2.65 23.62 -1.53
CA TYR A 10 -2.07 24.93 -1.32
C TYR A 10 -1.86 25.13 0.18
N ILE A 11 -0.59 25.23 0.55
CA ILE A 11 -0.20 25.54 1.92
C ILE A 11 0.26 26.99 1.95
N VAL A 12 -0.51 27.83 2.66
CA VAL A 12 -0.16 29.22 2.83
C VAL A 12 0.69 29.33 4.09
N GLU A 13 1.95 29.67 3.90
CA GLU A 13 2.84 29.98 5.02
C GLU A 13 2.52 31.34 5.60
N ASN A 14 2.56 31.43 6.93
CA ASN A 14 2.39 32.69 7.60
C ASN A 14 3.67 33.53 7.45
N SER A 15 3.63 34.53 6.59
CA SER A 15 4.79 35.40 6.29
C SER A 15 5.31 36.16 7.50
N ALA A 16 4.45 36.40 8.50
CA ALA A 16 4.86 37.10 9.73
C ALA A 16 5.89 36.33 10.56
N SER A 17 5.96 35.01 10.42
CA SER A 17 6.97 34.20 11.10
C SER A 17 8.32 34.16 10.38
N HIS A 18 8.38 34.68 9.16
CA HIS A 18 9.60 34.68 8.34
C HIS A 18 10.40 36.00 8.36
N ASP A 19 9.77 37.10 8.75
CA ASP A 19 10.35 38.44 8.68
C ASP A 19 11.58 38.62 9.58
N SER A 20 11.76 37.77 10.58
CA SER A 20 12.87 37.87 11.52
C SER A 20 14.12 37.08 11.13
N PHE A 21 14.02 36.16 10.15
CA PHE A 21 15.11 35.25 9.79
C PHE A 21 15.17 35.06 8.27
N SER A 22 16.11 35.69 7.63
CA SER A 22 16.31 35.60 6.18
C SER A 22 16.64 34.18 5.66
N ASN A 23 17.05 33.27 6.53
CA ASN A 23 17.40 31.88 6.23
C ASN A 23 16.47 30.86 6.92
N TYR A 24 15.30 31.28 7.33
CA TYR A 24 14.35 30.37 7.97
C TYR A 24 13.86 29.31 6.97
N HIS A 25 14.11 28.07 7.30
CA HIS A 25 13.62 26.93 6.55
C HIS A 25 12.50 26.26 7.34
N ASN A 26 11.27 26.27 6.81
CA ASN A 26 10.14 25.60 7.44
C ASN A 26 10.05 24.14 6.97
N PRO A 27 10.46 23.16 7.77
CA PRO A 27 10.43 21.75 7.37
C PRO A 27 9.02 21.14 7.42
N ILE A 28 8.03 21.86 7.96
CA ILE A 28 6.66 21.34 8.14
C ILE A 28 5.98 21.17 6.79
N VAL A 29 6.10 22.13 5.88
CA VAL A 29 5.44 22.10 4.56
C VAL A 29 5.88 20.91 3.72
N PRO A 30 7.19 20.65 3.48
CA PRO A 30 7.60 19.46 2.75
C PRO A 30 7.21 18.16 3.44
N THR A 31 7.21 18.13 4.78
CA THR A 31 6.78 16.94 5.55
C THR A 31 5.31 16.65 5.36
N LEU A 32 4.45 17.67 5.43
CA LEU A 32 3.00 17.54 5.19
C LEU A 32 2.72 17.06 3.78
N LEU A 33 3.38 17.62 2.77
CA LEU A 33 3.20 17.21 1.37
C LEU A 33 3.65 15.78 1.13
N LYS A 34 4.76 15.35 1.70
CA LYS A 34 5.23 13.96 1.61
C LYS A 34 4.27 12.99 2.28
N THR A 35 3.77 13.33 3.46
CA THR A 35 2.81 12.50 4.20
C THR A 35 1.51 12.36 3.40
N GLU A 36 1.00 13.44 2.86
CA GLU A 36 -0.22 13.42 2.04
C GLU A 36 -0.04 12.61 0.75
N ALA A 37 1.09 12.78 0.07
CA ALA A 37 1.41 11.99 -1.12
C ALA A 37 1.50 10.49 -0.80
N TYR A 38 2.12 10.13 0.32
CA TYR A 38 2.22 8.74 0.77
C TYR A 38 0.84 8.14 1.06
N LEU A 39 -0.01 8.86 1.80
CA LEU A 39 -1.36 8.41 2.11
C LEU A 39 -2.21 8.23 0.84
N ASN A 40 -2.10 9.12 -0.13
CA ASN A 40 -2.78 8.99 -1.41
C ASN A 40 -2.30 7.77 -2.21
N ASN A 41 -1.01 7.46 -2.16
CA ASN A 41 -0.45 6.27 -2.81
C ASN A 41 -0.92 4.97 -2.15
N LEU A 42 -1.10 4.94 -0.83
CA LEU A 42 -1.66 3.78 -0.13
C LEU A 42 -3.09 3.45 -0.56
N ASP A 43 -3.86 4.44 -0.96
CA ASP A 43 -5.24 4.22 -1.42
C ASP A 43 -5.32 3.70 -2.87
N PHE A 44 -4.20 3.64 -3.59
CA PHE A 44 -4.18 3.24 -4.99
C PHE A 44 -4.61 1.78 -5.22
N MET A 45 -4.18 0.88 -4.34
CA MET A 45 -4.53 -0.54 -4.46
C MET A 45 -4.89 -1.14 -3.10
N THR A 46 -6.12 -1.63 -3.01
CA THR A 46 -6.63 -2.32 -1.82
C THR A 46 -6.94 -3.76 -2.17
N GLN A 47 -6.56 -4.68 -1.31
CA GLN A 47 -6.88 -6.10 -1.41
C GLN A 47 -7.66 -6.54 -0.18
N ASP A 48 -8.72 -7.30 -0.42
CA ASP A 48 -9.48 -8.00 0.62
C ASP A 48 -9.21 -9.49 0.49
N ILE A 49 -8.64 -10.09 1.51
CA ILE A 49 -8.28 -11.51 1.53
C ILE A 49 -8.94 -12.22 2.70
N GLU A 50 -9.38 -13.45 2.47
CA GLU A 50 -9.87 -14.34 3.51
C GLU A 50 -8.78 -15.32 3.88
N LEU A 51 -8.46 -15.40 5.17
CA LEU A 51 -7.43 -16.26 5.73
C LEU A 51 -7.99 -17.13 6.84
N ASN A 52 -7.29 -18.23 7.13
CA ASN A 52 -7.51 -18.95 8.38
C ASN A 52 -7.19 -18.05 9.55
N GLY A 53 -7.94 -18.20 10.65
CA GLY A 53 -7.77 -17.38 11.82
C GLY A 53 -6.36 -17.44 12.41
N ASP A 54 -5.77 -16.29 12.63
CA ASP A 54 -4.48 -16.13 13.28
C ASP A 54 -4.50 -14.88 14.18
N PHE A 55 -4.38 -15.08 15.49
CA PHE A 55 -4.34 -13.98 16.46
C PHE A 55 -3.03 -13.18 16.45
N LYS A 56 -2.01 -13.68 15.76
CA LYS A 56 -0.72 -12.98 15.66
C LYS A 56 -0.75 -11.85 14.65
N LEU A 57 -1.65 -11.92 13.67
CA LEU A 57 -1.82 -10.85 12.70
C LEU A 57 -2.60 -9.69 13.34
N SER A 58 -2.11 -8.49 13.17
CA SER A 58 -2.74 -7.27 13.69
C SER A 58 -2.69 -6.16 12.65
N THR A 59 -3.58 -5.18 12.79
CA THR A 59 -3.55 -3.96 11.99
C THR A 59 -2.23 -3.21 12.19
N GLY A 60 -1.76 -2.56 11.15
CA GLY A 60 -0.46 -1.87 11.13
C GLY A 60 0.73 -2.75 10.81
N LYS A 61 0.54 -4.06 10.63
CA LYS A 61 1.61 -4.95 10.16
C LYS A 61 1.71 -4.94 8.64
N MET A 62 2.93 -5.15 8.16
CA MET A 62 3.21 -5.39 6.76
C MET A 62 3.17 -6.88 6.48
N ILE A 63 2.52 -7.24 5.37
CA ILE A 63 2.48 -8.61 4.85
C ILE A 63 2.92 -8.61 3.41
N GLU A 64 3.53 -9.70 2.98
CA GLU A 64 3.85 -9.94 1.58
C GLU A 64 2.76 -10.82 0.96
N ILE A 65 2.23 -10.37 -0.16
CA ILE A 65 1.20 -11.10 -0.91
C ILE A 65 1.77 -11.43 -2.30
N GLU A 66 1.85 -12.71 -2.61
CA GLU A 66 2.18 -13.20 -3.95
C GLU A 66 0.90 -13.66 -4.65
N ILE A 67 0.57 -13.00 -5.75
CA ILE A 67 -0.60 -13.33 -6.58
C ILE A 67 -0.10 -13.98 -7.87
N PRO A 68 -0.51 -15.22 -8.17
CA PRO A 68 -0.12 -15.85 -9.42
C PRO A 68 -0.81 -15.20 -10.60
N LYS A 69 -0.11 -15.10 -11.72
CA LYS A 69 -0.72 -14.74 -13.00
C LYS A 69 -1.80 -15.77 -13.35
N SER A 70 -2.89 -15.30 -13.93
CA SER A 70 -3.85 -16.17 -14.59
C SER A 70 -3.18 -16.74 -15.84
N SER A 71 -2.56 -17.91 -15.72
CA SER A 71 -1.90 -18.59 -16.84
C SER A 71 -2.87 -19.48 -17.60
N THR A 72 -2.72 -19.52 -18.91
CA THR A 72 -3.30 -20.57 -19.74
C THR A 72 -2.41 -21.83 -19.69
N ALA A 73 -2.99 -23.01 -19.98
CA ALA A 73 -2.34 -24.29 -19.81
C ALA A 73 -1.00 -24.49 -20.58
N ASP A 74 -0.65 -23.56 -21.44
CA ASP A 74 0.58 -23.60 -22.25
C ASP A 74 1.83 -23.06 -21.53
N ASP A 75 1.67 -22.49 -20.32
CA ASP A 75 2.76 -21.84 -19.58
C ASP A 75 3.44 -22.77 -18.55
N LEU A 76 3.28 -24.10 -18.69
CA LEU A 76 3.80 -25.08 -17.74
C LEU A 76 5.33 -25.12 -17.63
N ASP A 77 6.04 -24.55 -18.60
CA ASP A 77 7.51 -24.53 -18.65
C ASP A 77 8.11 -23.20 -18.12
N THR A 78 7.28 -22.30 -17.58
CA THR A 78 7.72 -20.99 -17.12
C THR A 78 8.33 -21.08 -15.72
N GLU A 79 9.47 -20.44 -15.52
CA GLU A 79 10.09 -20.33 -14.19
C GLU A 79 9.13 -19.66 -13.19
N ARG A 80 9.21 -20.08 -11.92
CA ARG A 80 8.30 -19.58 -10.86
C ARG A 80 8.21 -18.04 -10.79
N GLY A 81 9.30 -17.35 -11.12
CA GLY A 81 9.33 -15.89 -11.16
C GLY A 81 8.39 -15.27 -12.19
N ASP A 82 8.22 -15.93 -13.33
CA ASP A 82 7.33 -15.46 -14.40
C ASP A 82 5.86 -15.77 -14.16
N MET A 83 5.55 -16.62 -13.16
CA MET A 83 4.18 -16.99 -12.80
C MET A 83 3.53 -16.01 -11.82
N ILE A 84 4.27 -15.04 -11.32
CA ILE A 84 3.78 -14.06 -10.34
C ILE A 84 3.33 -12.78 -11.04
N ASP A 85 2.17 -12.28 -10.66
CA ASP A 85 1.71 -10.96 -11.09
C ASP A 85 2.39 -9.87 -10.25
N TRP A 86 3.43 -9.26 -10.80
CA TRP A 86 4.22 -8.23 -10.13
C TRP A 86 3.44 -6.94 -9.84
N MET A 87 2.39 -6.66 -10.62
CA MET A 87 1.57 -5.48 -10.39
C MET A 87 0.68 -5.60 -9.16
N GLN A 88 0.15 -6.81 -8.92
CA GLN A 88 -0.73 -7.09 -7.79
C GLN A 88 -0.01 -7.65 -6.59
N SER A 89 1.14 -8.28 -6.80
CA SER A 89 1.99 -8.81 -5.73
C SER A 89 2.82 -7.70 -5.08
N GLY A 90 3.20 -7.89 -3.84
CA GLY A 90 4.08 -6.99 -3.13
C GLY A 90 3.78 -6.90 -1.65
N TYR A 91 4.24 -5.81 -1.07
CA TYR A 91 4.07 -5.55 0.36
C TYR A 91 2.82 -4.72 0.60
N TYR A 92 2.00 -5.20 1.51
CA TYR A 92 0.71 -4.60 1.88
C TYR A 92 0.66 -4.27 3.36
N LEU A 93 0.14 -3.11 3.67
CA LEU A 93 -0.15 -2.71 5.03
C LEU A 93 -1.54 -3.21 5.42
N VAL A 94 -1.63 -3.96 6.51
CA VAL A 94 -2.91 -4.43 7.06
C VAL A 94 -3.63 -3.25 7.73
N THR A 95 -4.80 -2.90 7.22
CA THR A 95 -5.59 -1.77 7.70
C THR A 95 -6.78 -2.17 8.53
N GLU A 96 -7.39 -3.31 8.23
CA GLU A 96 -8.59 -3.79 8.91
C GLU A 96 -8.59 -5.31 8.96
N ILE A 97 -8.99 -5.87 10.09
CA ILE A 97 -9.17 -7.31 10.27
C ILE A 97 -10.54 -7.56 10.89
N THR A 98 -11.33 -8.40 10.23
CA THR A 98 -12.60 -8.89 10.77
C THR A 98 -12.48 -10.37 11.10
N HIS A 99 -12.58 -10.71 12.37
CA HIS A 99 -12.54 -12.09 12.85
C HIS A 99 -13.94 -12.71 12.81
N ARG A 100 -14.05 -13.89 12.21
CA ARG A 100 -15.29 -14.66 12.14
C ARG A 100 -15.13 -15.98 12.86
N PHE A 101 -15.95 -16.21 13.84
CA PHE A 101 -15.99 -17.44 14.62
C PHE A 101 -17.30 -18.18 14.34
N LYS A 102 -17.17 -19.42 13.89
CA LYS A 102 -18.27 -20.38 13.76
C LYS A 102 -17.89 -21.65 14.51
N PRO A 103 -18.84 -22.51 14.90
CA PRO A 103 -18.52 -23.79 15.53
C PRO A 103 -17.58 -24.61 14.64
N GLY A 104 -16.36 -24.87 15.15
CA GLY A 104 -15.33 -25.62 14.44
C GLY A 104 -14.57 -24.85 13.34
N GLU A 105 -14.85 -23.56 13.15
CA GLU A 105 -14.22 -22.73 12.11
C GLU A 105 -13.84 -21.36 12.66
N TYR A 106 -12.62 -20.95 12.41
CA TYR A 106 -12.16 -19.60 12.69
C TYR A 106 -11.48 -19.06 11.43
N THR A 107 -12.07 -18.03 10.84
CA THR A 107 -11.56 -17.33 9.66
C THR A 107 -11.43 -15.84 9.95
N MET A 108 -10.65 -15.16 9.15
CA MET A 108 -10.53 -13.70 9.23
C MET A 108 -10.50 -13.09 7.84
N ASP A 109 -11.22 -11.98 7.69
CA ASP A 109 -11.14 -11.12 6.51
C ASP A 109 -10.17 -10.01 6.79
N VAL A 110 -9.16 -9.90 5.96
CA VAL A 110 -8.09 -8.90 6.10
C VAL A 110 -8.16 -7.94 4.93
N ARG A 111 -8.32 -6.67 5.26
CA ARG A 111 -8.19 -5.60 4.29
C ARG A 111 -6.80 -5.00 4.39
N CYS A 112 -6.14 -4.90 3.26
CA CYS A 112 -4.78 -4.36 3.20
C CYS A 112 -4.62 -3.43 2.00
N LYS A 113 -3.72 -2.47 2.16
CA LYS A 113 -3.39 -1.47 1.15
C LYS A 113 -1.95 -1.65 0.70
N LYS A 114 -1.72 -1.54 -0.60
CA LYS A 114 -0.39 -1.74 -1.17
C LYS A 114 0.56 -0.63 -0.77
N ASP A 115 1.70 -1.02 -0.20
CA ASP A 115 2.78 -0.11 0.15
C ASP A 115 3.86 -0.08 -0.94
N SER A 116 4.29 -1.25 -1.40
CA SER A 116 5.38 -1.35 -2.37
C SER A 116 5.27 -2.60 -3.24
N MET A 117 5.97 -2.60 -4.35
CA MET A 117 6.09 -3.76 -5.23
C MET A 117 6.92 -4.88 -4.60
N ALA A 118 6.65 -6.13 -5.01
CA ALA A 118 7.39 -7.30 -4.53
C ALA A 118 8.83 -7.34 -5.05
N GLU A 119 9.10 -6.72 -6.19
CA GLU A 119 10.40 -6.71 -6.83
C GLU A 119 11.06 -5.34 -6.75
N ASP A 120 12.36 -5.36 -6.50
CA ASP A 120 13.19 -4.16 -6.56
C ASP A 120 13.33 -3.72 -8.03
N LEU A 121 12.93 -2.49 -8.31
CA LEU A 121 12.99 -1.91 -9.66
C LEU A 121 14.41 -1.89 -10.25
N ASP A 122 15.44 -1.97 -9.40
CA ASP A 122 16.85 -2.02 -9.83
C ASP A 122 17.25 -3.38 -10.46
N LYS A 123 16.36 -4.37 -10.40
CA LYS A 123 16.60 -5.71 -10.97
C LYS A 123 15.87 -5.98 -12.29
N VAL A 124 15.15 -5.01 -12.76
CA VAL A 124 14.40 -5.12 -14.02
C VAL A 124 15.31 -4.82 -15.20
#